data_83e8488ced70d094f825fe21719e4388
#
_entry.id   83e8488ced70d094f825fe21719e4388
#
_cell.length_a   1.000
_cell.length_b   1.000
_cell.length_c   1.000
_cell.angle_alpha   90.00
_cell.angle_beta   90.00
_cell.angle_gamma   90.00
#
_symmetry.space_group_name_H-M   'P 1'
#
loop_
_entity.id
_entity.type
_entity.pdbx_description
1 polymer ?
#
loop_
_entity_poly.entity_id
_entity_poly.type
_entity_poly.pdbx_seq_one_letter_code
_entity_poly.pdbx_strand_id
1 'polypeptide(L)'
;MPDPYKLVDLFCGAGGMTYGFREAGFEPILAVEKEKDFAETYRRNFGDHVLAQDIADIVDAGGITCPADVVIGGPPCQGFSNLTGNRANDPRRAMWRFYMDVVESTQCKVFVVENVPNLLSSPEGKAIVRRAKQLGFHISEQSMGILRASDFGVPQNRRRAIIMASRLGPITLPQPVSNRMSVRQALKGVPRKPTATELRRTPAKGSDLHIARNPTPKSLERYRLIPPGGNRFDLQRAAPHLTPDCWIRKTEGGTDLFGRLLWDEPARCTIRCEFYKPEKGRYLHPSEDRPITHWEAARLQTFPDSFKWCGTKIRIAIQIGNAVPPMFAKHIGERVRQHLEEFGACPVPAHRVAMASGREAA
;
A
#
# COMPACT_ATOMS: atom_id res chain seq x y z
N MET A 1 6.56 -29.93 -8.07
CA MET A 1 6.63 -28.51 -8.55
C MET A 1 7.99 -27.99 -8.14
N PRO A 2 8.65 -27.14 -8.90
CA PRO A 2 9.90 -26.52 -8.44
C PRO A 2 9.65 -25.73 -7.14
N ASP A 3 10.67 -25.65 -6.29
CA ASP A 3 10.59 -24.88 -5.05
C ASP A 3 10.25 -23.40 -5.34
N PRO A 4 9.38 -22.74 -4.55
CA PRO A 4 9.06 -21.35 -4.74
C PRO A 4 10.25 -20.45 -4.39
N TYR A 5 10.40 -19.32 -5.10
CA TYR A 5 11.38 -18.30 -4.77
C TYR A 5 11.09 -17.67 -3.40
N LYS A 6 12.12 -17.47 -2.60
CA LYS A 6 12.03 -16.98 -1.22
C LYS A 6 11.97 -15.44 -1.20
N LEU A 7 11.01 -14.92 -0.43
CA LEU A 7 10.68 -13.50 -0.34
C LEU A 7 10.91 -12.94 1.06
N VAL A 8 11.58 -11.79 1.15
CA VAL A 8 11.65 -10.97 2.36
C VAL A 8 10.87 -9.67 2.12
N ASP A 9 9.94 -9.30 3.03
CA ASP A 9 9.13 -8.07 2.93
C ASP A 9 9.45 -7.11 4.08
N LEU A 10 10.06 -5.97 3.75
CA LEU A 10 10.46 -4.95 4.71
C LEU A 10 9.44 -3.80 4.73
N PHE A 11 9.10 -3.34 5.93
CA PHE A 11 8.01 -2.37 6.13
C PHE A 11 6.68 -2.91 5.61
N CYS A 12 6.43 -4.18 5.86
CA CYS A 12 5.38 -4.95 5.21
C CYS A 12 3.95 -4.45 5.48
N GLY A 13 3.75 -3.65 6.53
CA GLY A 13 2.42 -3.17 6.92
C GLY A 13 1.45 -4.34 7.13
N ALA A 14 0.27 -4.27 6.49
CA ALA A 14 -0.69 -5.37 6.51
C ALA A 14 -0.34 -6.53 5.56
N GLY A 15 0.73 -6.41 4.75
CA GLY A 15 1.13 -7.46 3.81
C GLY A 15 0.49 -7.38 2.43
N GLY A 16 0.06 -6.18 1.99
CA GLY A 16 -0.52 -6.04 0.64
C GLY A 16 0.45 -6.40 -0.48
N MET A 17 1.74 -6.05 -0.32
CA MET A 17 2.79 -6.41 -1.27
C MET A 17 3.12 -7.90 -1.21
N THR A 18 3.29 -8.46 0.00
CA THR A 18 3.42 -9.91 0.21
C THR A 18 2.29 -10.69 -0.42
N TYR A 19 1.02 -10.22 -0.27
CA TYR A 19 -0.13 -10.91 -0.86
C TYR A 19 0.00 -11.05 -2.38
N GLY A 20 0.32 -9.95 -3.07
CA GLY A 20 0.49 -9.97 -4.52
C GLY A 20 1.66 -10.84 -4.98
N PHE A 21 2.80 -10.79 -4.30
CA PHE A 21 3.95 -11.64 -4.62
C PHE A 21 3.65 -13.12 -4.36
N ARG A 22 2.92 -13.45 -3.28
CA ARG A 22 2.47 -14.83 -3.04
C ARG A 22 1.56 -15.36 -4.16
N GLU A 23 0.64 -14.53 -4.64
CA GLU A 23 -0.19 -14.85 -5.81
C GLU A 23 0.65 -15.02 -7.11
N ALA A 24 1.81 -14.38 -7.19
CA ALA A 24 2.78 -14.57 -8.26
C ALA A 24 3.71 -15.78 -8.07
N GLY A 25 3.53 -16.57 -6.98
CA GLY A 25 4.27 -17.81 -6.74
C GLY A 25 5.53 -17.68 -5.89
N PHE A 26 5.66 -16.60 -5.12
CA PHE A 26 6.74 -16.43 -4.14
C PHE A 26 6.33 -16.95 -2.76
N GLU A 27 7.29 -17.42 -1.99
CA GLU A 27 7.12 -17.84 -0.61
C GLU A 27 7.72 -16.80 0.34
N PRO A 28 6.92 -16.08 1.14
CA PRO A 28 7.43 -15.16 2.15
C PRO A 28 8.06 -15.98 3.31
N ILE A 29 9.34 -15.71 3.57
CA ILE A 29 10.10 -16.39 4.64
C ILE A 29 10.39 -15.47 5.82
N LEU A 30 10.34 -14.14 5.59
CA LEU A 30 10.54 -13.14 6.63
C LEU A 30 9.80 -11.86 6.25
N ALA A 31 9.18 -11.23 7.24
CA ALA A 31 8.63 -9.87 7.11
C ALA A 31 9.03 -9.03 8.33
N VAL A 32 9.14 -7.71 8.12
CA VAL A 32 9.47 -6.76 9.20
C VAL A 32 8.45 -5.63 9.21
N GLU A 33 7.82 -5.43 10.37
CA GLU A 33 6.88 -4.32 10.61
C GLU A 33 6.94 -3.90 12.10
N LYS A 34 7.15 -2.61 12.36
CA LYS A 34 7.29 -2.11 13.74
C LYS A 34 5.97 -1.95 14.49
N GLU A 35 4.88 -1.71 13.78
CA GLU A 35 3.56 -1.49 14.35
C GLU A 35 2.92 -2.85 14.71
N LYS A 36 2.81 -3.14 16.01
CA LYS A 36 2.37 -4.45 16.52
C LYS A 36 1.03 -4.94 15.95
N ASP A 37 0.04 -4.05 15.78
CA ASP A 37 -1.26 -4.41 15.22
C ASP A 37 -1.22 -4.63 13.70
N PHE A 38 -0.28 -4.01 12.98
CA PHE A 38 -0.04 -4.28 11.56
C PHE A 38 0.67 -5.64 11.40
N ALA A 39 1.69 -5.89 12.20
CA ALA A 39 2.35 -7.20 12.25
C ALA A 39 1.36 -8.32 12.63
N GLU A 40 0.40 -8.07 13.55
CA GLU A 40 -0.64 -9.03 13.87
C GLU A 40 -1.62 -9.24 12.70
N THR A 41 -1.98 -8.21 11.96
CA THR A 41 -2.72 -8.34 10.70
C THR A 41 -1.96 -9.20 9.70
N TYR A 42 -0.67 -8.95 9.53
CA TYR A 42 0.20 -9.76 8.66
C TYR A 42 0.21 -11.23 9.11
N ARG A 43 0.50 -11.48 10.39
CA ARG A 43 0.58 -12.83 10.98
C ARG A 43 -0.69 -13.66 10.72
N ARG A 44 -1.86 -13.07 10.86
CA ARG A 44 -3.15 -13.76 10.63
C ARG A 44 -3.41 -14.16 9.18
N ASN A 45 -2.72 -13.55 8.23
CA ASN A 45 -2.90 -13.82 6.81
C ASN A 45 -1.76 -14.63 6.19
N PHE A 46 -0.55 -14.59 6.79
CA PHE A 46 0.65 -15.16 6.18
C PHE A 46 1.44 -16.10 7.09
N GLY A 47 1.21 -16.07 8.40
CA GLY A 47 1.94 -16.89 9.38
C GLY A 47 2.97 -16.11 10.23
N ASP A 48 3.71 -16.83 11.05
CA ASP A 48 4.52 -16.28 12.15
C ASP A 48 5.92 -15.76 11.73
N HIS A 49 6.24 -15.74 10.45
CA HIS A 49 7.52 -15.24 9.95
C HIS A 49 7.63 -13.69 9.93
N VAL A 50 6.75 -12.98 10.64
CA VAL A 50 6.79 -11.52 10.78
C VAL A 50 7.42 -11.10 12.11
N LEU A 51 8.43 -10.25 12.03
CA LEU A 51 9.08 -9.61 13.20
C LEU A 51 8.38 -8.28 13.48
N ALA A 52 7.76 -8.18 14.67
CA ALA A 52 7.11 -6.96 15.13
C ALA A 52 8.12 -6.00 15.80
N GLN A 53 9.11 -5.51 15.02
CA GLN A 53 10.26 -4.73 15.49
C GLN A 53 10.59 -3.59 14.52
N ASP A 54 11.29 -2.57 15.01
CA ASP A 54 11.87 -1.56 14.11
C ASP A 54 13.07 -2.18 13.38
N ILE A 55 13.15 -1.94 12.06
CA ILE A 55 14.24 -2.46 11.24
C ILE A 55 15.61 -1.92 11.69
N ALA A 56 15.67 -0.72 12.26
CA ALA A 56 16.90 -0.17 12.80
C ALA A 56 17.45 -1.04 13.93
N ASP A 57 16.58 -1.45 14.86
CA ASP A 57 16.98 -2.32 15.98
C ASP A 57 17.48 -3.69 15.49
N ILE A 58 16.86 -4.22 14.43
CA ILE A 58 17.27 -5.49 13.82
C ILE A 58 18.66 -5.37 13.18
N VAL A 59 18.89 -4.30 12.41
CA VAL A 59 20.18 -4.08 11.73
C VAL A 59 21.29 -3.82 12.73
N ASP A 60 21.03 -3.02 13.77
CA ASP A 60 21.99 -2.72 14.83
C ASP A 60 22.34 -3.97 15.68
N ALA A 61 21.42 -4.94 15.78
CA ALA A 61 21.63 -6.22 16.46
C ALA A 61 22.37 -7.29 15.60
N GLY A 62 22.86 -6.93 14.41
CA GLY A 62 23.60 -7.82 13.52
C GLY A 62 22.88 -8.15 12.21
N GLY A 63 21.67 -7.61 12.02
CA GLY A 63 20.94 -7.67 10.76
C GLY A 63 20.19 -8.98 10.48
N ILE A 64 19.68 -9.08 9.25
CA ILE A 64 19.00 -10.25 8.70
C ILE A 64 20.01 -11.00 7.84
N THR A 65 20.32 -12.25 8.22
CA THR A 65 21.35 -13.06 7.56
C THR A 65 20.77 -14.22 6.74
N CYS A 66 19.46 -14.36 6.65
CA CYS A 66 18.85 -15.42 5.84
C CYS A 66 18.96 -15.11 4.34
N PRO A 67 19.49 -16.02 3.51
CA PRO A 67 19.45 -15.86 2.06
C PRO A 67 18.01 -15.75 1.54
N ALA A 68 17.79 -14.86 0.57
CA ALA A 68 16.50 -14.69 -0.10
C ALA A 68 16.69 -14.54 -1.60
N ASP A 69 15.67 -14.89 -2.40
CA ASP A 69 15.69 -14.62 -3.83
C ASP A 69 15.31 -13.17 -4.11
N VAL A 70 14.31 -12.66 -3.36
CA VAL A 70 13.76 -11.33 -3.57
C VAL A 70 13.56 -10.59 -2.25
N VAL A 71 13.96 -9.32 -2.21
CA VAL A 71 13.62 -8.39 -1.13
C VAL A 71 12.64 -7.35 -1.67
N ILE A 72 11.51 -7.19 -1.04
CA ILE A 72 10.53 -6.16 -1.37
C ILE A 72 10.32 -5.21 -0.20
N GLY A 73 9.78 -4.02 -0.46
CA GLY A 73 9.37 -3.12 0.62
C GLY A 73 9.08 -1.69 0.18
N GLY A 74 8.41 -0.98 1.09
CA GLY A 74 8.08 0.44 0.95
C GLY A 74 8.64 1.26 2.11
N PRO A 75 9.94 1.63 2.12
CA PRO A 75 10.49 2.43 3.21
C PRO A 75 9.71 3.73 3.41
N PRO A 76 9.48 4.20 4.67
CA PRO A 76 8.62 5.34 4.97
C PRO A 76 8.95 6.60 4.18
N CYS A 77 7.96 7.19 3.52
CA CYS A 77 8.10 8.35 2.64
C CYS A 77 7.76 9.70 3.31
N GLN A 78 7.50 9.74 4.61
CA GLN A 78 6.97 10.93 5.27
C GLN A 78 7.91 12.15 5.26
N GLY A 79 9.18 11.97 4.92
CA GLY A 79 10.14 13.04 4.62
C GLY A 79 10.05 13.60 3.19
N PHE A 80 9.30 12.96 2.26
CA PHE A 80 9.20 13.34 0.84
C PHE A 80 7.87 14.02 0.48
N SER A 81 6.93 14.09 1.42
CA SER A 81 5.62 14.68 1.17
C SER A 81 5.71 16.21 1.19
N ASN A 82 5.31 16.86 0.09
CA ASN A 82 5.18 18.32 -0.02
C ASN A 82 4.12 18.93 0.93
N LEU A 83 3.39 18.10 1.69
CA LEU A 83 2.28 18.52 2.55
C LEU A 83 2.73 18.95 3.96
N THR A 84 3.96 18.72 4.32
CA THR A 84 4.49 19.07 5.66
C THR A 84 5.86 19.71 5.50
N GLY A 85 6.01 20.95 5.90
CA GLY A 85 7.20 21.79 5.75
C GLY A 85 8.55 21.12 6.00
N ASN A 86 9.63 21.86 5.78
CA ASN A 86 11.02 21.39 5.73
C ASN A 86 11.40 20.47 6.92
N ARG A 87 11.43 19.15 6.68
CA ARG A 87 11.84 18.11 7.64
C ARG A 87 13.17 17.46 7.21
N ALA A 88 14.18 18.28 6.94
CA ALA A 88 15.49 17.80 6.52
C ALA A 88 16.09 16.76 7.52
N ASN A 89 15.75 16.87 8.80
CA ASN A 89 16.26 16.02 9.89
C ASN A 89 15.28 14.91 10.32
N ASP A 90 14.27 14.54 9.52
CA ASP A 90 13.36 13.44 9.87
C ASP A 90 14.11 12.09 9.79
N PRO A 91 14.29 11.33 10.90
CA PRO A 91 15.03 10.07 10.91
C PRO A 91 14.44 9.03 9.94
N ARG A 92 13.15 9.15 9.59
CA ARG A 92 12.50 8.26 8.62
C ARG A 92 13.07 8.40 7.21
N ARG A 93 13.77 9.50 6.90
CA ARG A 93 14.49 9.67 5.63
C ARG A 93 15.67 8.71 5.50
N ALA A 94 16.21 8.20 6.60
CA ALA A 94 17.32 7.25 6.62
C ALA A 94 16.87 5.78 6.44
N MET A 95 15.58 5.47 6.53
CA MET A 95 15.06 4.08 6.50
C MET A 95 15.42 3.32 5.23
N TRP A 96 15.64 3.99 4.10
CA TRP A 96 16.14 3.36 2.88
C TRP A 96 17.54 2.72 3.06
N ARG A 97 18.36 3.20 4.01
CA ARG A 97 19.70 2.63 4.29
C ARG A 97 19.53 1.24 4.86
N PHE A 98 18.74 1.09 5.91
CA PHE A 98 18.44 -0.21 6.51
C PHE A 98 17.82 -1.18 5.51
N TYR A 99 16.96 -0.68 4.60
CA TYR A 99 16.45 -1.48 3.49
C TYR A 99 17.60 -2.03 2.63
N MET A 100 18.56 -1.18 2.24
CA MET A 100 19.69 -1.57 1.40
C MET A 100 20.71 -2.45 2.14
N ASP A 101 20.84 -2.31 3.48
CA ASP A 101 21.68 -3.18 4.30
C ASP A 101 21.11 -4.61 4.34
N VAL A 102 19.78 -4.75 4.40
CA VAL A 102 19.12 -6.06 4.29
C VAL A 102 19.23 -6.62 2.86
N VAL A 103 19.11 -5.80 1.82
CA VAL A 103 19.36 -6.22 0.43
C VAL A 103 20.77 -6.79 0.27
N GLU A 104 21.76 -6.18 0.92
CA GLU A 104 23.15 -6.67 0.90
C GLU A 104 23.30 -7.96 1.67
N SER A 105 22.83 -8.01 2.92
CA SER A 105 23.03 -9.16 3.82
C SER A 105 22.30 -10.43 3.36
N THR A 106 21.12 -10.31 2.77
CA THR A 106 20.35 -11.43 2.21
C THR A 106 20.89 -11.97 0.90
N GLN A 107 21.84 -11.29 0.27
CA GLN A 107 22.41 -11.65 -1.05
C GLN A 107 21.33 -11.88 -2.13
N CYS A 108 20.22 -11.16 -2.04
CA CYS A 108 19.08 -11.37 -2.93
C CYS A 108 19.44 -11.13 -4.40
N LYS A 109 18.74 -11.85 -5.28
CA LYS A 109 18.90 -11.75 -6.74
C LYS A 109 18.22 -10.51 -7.29
N VAL A 110 17.07 -10.17 -6.73
CA VAL A 110 16.24 -9.01 -7.13
C VAL A 110 15.77 -8.27 -5.89
N PHE A 111 15.71 -6.95 -5.97
CA PHE A 111 14.95 -6.17 -4.99
C PHE A 111 13.94 -5.25 -5.66
N VAL A 112 12.88 -4.90 -4.93
CA VAL A 112 11.81 -4.00 -5.38
C VAL A 112 11.48 -3.00 -4.30
N VAL A 113 11.62 -1.70 -4.61
CA VAL A 113 11.19 -0.59 -3.74
C VAL A 113 9.93 0.02 -4.31
N GLU A 114 8.87 0.11 -3.49
CA GLU A 114 7.67 0.90 -3.78
C GLU A 114 7.66 2.18 -2.93
N ASN A 115 7.25 3.30 -3.53
CA ASN A 115 7.10 4.55 -2.78
C ASN A 115 6.20 5.56 -3.51
N VAL A 116 6.03 6.75 -2.90
CA VAL A 116 5.37 7.88 -3.58
C VAL A 116 6.22 8.38 -4.76
N PRO A 117 5.59 8.99 -5.80
CA PRO A 117 6.29 9.45 -7.01
C PRO A 117 7.54 10.30 -6.76
N ASN A 118 7.52 11.13 -5.71
CA ASN A 118 8.62 12.05 -5.38
C ASN A 118 9.92 11.33 -5.02
N LEU A 119 9.89 10.02 -4.69
CA LEU A 119 11.11 9.26 -4.42
C LEU A 119 12.10 9.33 -5.58
N LEU A 120 11.65 9.19 -6.82
CA LEU A 120 12.54 9.12 -7.99
C LEU A 120 13.38 10.38 -8.21
N SER A 121 12.84 11.55 -7.84
CA SER A 121 13.56 12.84 -7.94
C SER A 121 14.32 13.22 -6.67
N SER A 122 14.13 12.48 -5.58
CA SER A 122 14.72 12.79 -4.27
C SER A 122 16.19 12.40 -4.18
N PRO A 123 16.96 13.02 -3.25
CA PRO A 123 18.33 12.58 -2.94
C PRO A 123 18.40 11.11 -2.51
N GLU A 124 17.39 10.63 -1.78
CA GLU A 124 17.30 9.24 -1.29
C GLU A 124 17.08 8.25 -2.45
N GLY A 125 16.21 8.56 -3.40
CA GLY A 125 16.04 7.73 -4.59
C GLY A 125 17.34 7.61 -5.40
N LYS A 126 18.05 8.72 -5.58
CA LYS A 126 19.38 8.73 -6.19
C LYS A 126 20.41 7.92 -5.39
N ALA A 127 20.31 7.95 -4.05
CA ALA A 127 21.20 7.18 -3.18
C ALA A 127 20.91 5.68 -3.24
N ILE A 128 19.64 5.25 -3.31
CA ILE A 128 19.24 3.85 -3.55
C ILE A 128 19.86 3.36 -4.86
N VAL A 129 19.69 4.10 -5.96
CA VAL A 129 20.25 3.75 -7.27
C VAL A 129 21.77 3.61 -7.23
N ARG A 130 22.47 4.53 -6.56
CA ARG A 130 23.93 4.49 -6.40
C ARG A 130 24.37 3.27 -5.59
N ARG A 131 23.70 3.01 -4.45
CA ARG A 131 24.01 1.85 -3.60
C ARG A 131 23.73 0.53 -4.33
N ALA A 132 22.64 0.45 -5.09
CA ALA A 132 22.34 -0.72 -5.91
C ALA A 132 23.49 -1.04 -6.91
N LYS A 133 23.98 -0.02 -7.63
CA LYS A 133 25.11 -0.17 -8.54
C LYS A 133 26.40 -0.63 -7.83
N GLN A 134 26.68 -0.08 -6.63
CA GLN A 134 27.84 -0.50 -5.82
C GLN A 134 27.73 -1.96 -5.38
N LEU A 135 26.51 -2.46 -5.15
CA LEU A 135 26.23 -3.85 -4.77
C LEU A 135 26.15 -4.80 -5.99
N GLY A 136 26.45 -4.33 -7.19
CA GLY A 136 26.47 -5.15 -8.40
C GLY A 136 25.10 -5.39 -9.05
N PHE A 137 24.07 -4.59 -8.70
CA PHE A 137 22.78 -4.71 -9.35
C PHE A 137 22.73 -3.95 -10.68
N HIS A 138 22.11 -4.57 -11.67
CA HIS A 138 21.67 -3.91 -12.89
C HIS A 138 20.44 -3.06 -12.58
N ILE A 139 20.53 -1.75 -12.85
CA ILE A 139 19.46 -0.77 -12.67
C ILE A 139 19.55 0.29 -13.75
N SER A 140 18.45 0.58 -14.43
CA SER A 140 18.35 1.52 -15.56
C SER A 140 17.03 2.32 -15.48
N GLU A 141 16.83 3.24 -16.40
CA GLU A 141 15.58 3.97 -16.54
C GLU A 141 14.40 3.05 -16.86
N GLN A 142 14.62 1.91 -17.52
CA GLN A 142 13.56 0.94 -17.82
C GLN A 142 13.13 0.11 -16.62
N SER A 143 13.97 0.06 -15.57
CA SER A 143 13.69 -0.69 -14.34
C SER A 143 13.12 0.17 -13.22
N MET A 144 12.90 1.46 -13.47
CA MET A 144 12.30 2.38 -12.49
C MET A 144 11.38 3.39 -13.17
N GLY A 145 10.30 3.75 -12.47
CA GLY A 145 9.33 4.68 -13.03
C GLY A 145 8.11 4.89 -12.14
N ILE A 146 7.22 5.76 -12.60
CA ILE A 146 5.94 6.01 -11.94
C ILE A 146 4.88 5.16 -12.63
N LEU A 147 4.38 4.16 -11.93
CA LEU A 147 3.26 3.34 -12.37
C LEU A 147 1.94 3.82 -11.76
N ARG A 148 0.86 3.61 -12.50
CA ARG A 148 -0.50 3.90 -12.06
C ARG A 148 -1.22 2.59 -11.81
N ALA A 149 -1.67 2.35 -10.58
CA ALA A 149 -2.31 1.10 -10.19
C ALA A 149 -3.54 0.75 -11.03
N SER A 150 -4.31 1.75 -11.51
CA SER A 150 -5.45 1.50 -12.41
C SER A 150 -5.08 0.85 -13.74
N ASP A 151 -3.84 1.01 -14.18
CA ASP A 151 -3.35 0.38 -15.41
C ASP A 151 -2.96 -1.11 -15.19
N PHE A 152 -3.11 -1.59 -13.95
CA PHE A 152 -2.86 -2.97 -13.51
C PHE A 152 -4.11 -3.59 -12.84
N GLY A 153 -5.30 -3.21 -13.27
CA GLY A 153 -6.56 -3.78 -12.78
C GLY A 153 -6.99 -3.32 -11.39
N VAL A 154 -6.33 -2.32 -10.79
CA VAL A 154 -6.75 -1.78 -9.49
C VAL A 154 -7.82 -0.69 -9.70
N PRO A 155 -8.97 -0.73 -9.02
CA PRO A 155 -10.06 0.23 -9.24
C PRO A 155 -9.79 1.61 -8.60
N GLN A 156 -8.56 2.11 -8.69
CA GLN A 156 -8.18 3.45 -8.22
C GLN A 156 -6.96 4.03 -8.95
N ASN A 157 -6.94 5.37 -9.09
CA ASN A 157 -5.82 6.12 -9.66
C ASN A 157 -4.72 6.37 -8.61
N ARG A 158 -4.03 5.30 -8.19
CA ARG A 158 -2.89 5.36 -7.28
C ARG A 158 -1.59 5.38 -8.05
N ARG A 159 -0.83 6.47 -7.98
CA ARG A 159 0.49 6.57 -8.63
C ARG A 159 1.59 6.23 -7.63
N ARG A 160 2.53 5.37 -8.05
CA ARG A 160 3.67 4.95 -7.23
C ARG A 160 4.95 4.90 -8.03
N ALA A 161 6.02 5.31 -7.39
CA ALA A 161 7.37 5.04 -7.85
C ALA A 161 7.68 3.57 -7.58
N ILE A 162 8.16 2.86 -8.59
CA ILE A 162 8.69 1.51 -8.48
C ILE A 162 10.15 1.56 -8.93
N ILE A 163 11.03 0.97 -8.13
CA ILE A 163 12.44 0.72 -8.46
C ILE A 163 12.66 -0.79 -8.37
N MET A 164 13.08 -1.39 -9.46
CA MET A 164 13.44 -2.80 -9.53
C MET A 164 14.91 -2.89 -9.90
N ALA A 165 15.67 -3.80 -9.29
CA ALA A 165 17.05 -4.03 -9.65
C ALA A 165 17.41 -5.50 -9.49
N SER A 166 18.29 -6.03 -10.36
CA SER A 166 18.65 -7.43 -10.40
C SER A 166 20.16 -7.63 -10.51
N ARG A 167 20.70 -8.63 -9.83
CA ARG A 167 22.10 -9.09 -10.00
C ARG A 167 22.28 -9.97 -11.24
N LEU A 168 21.19 -10.52 -11.79
CA LEU A 168 21.24 -11.47 -12.89
C LEU A 168 21.40 -10.78 -14.26
N GLY A 169 20.84 -9.57 -14.40
CA GLY A 169 20.85 -8.81 -15.64
C GLY A 169 19.81 -7.70 -15.65
N PRO A 170 19.63 -6.98 -16.77
CA PRO A 170 18.65 -5.91 -16.89
C PRO A 170 17.23 -6.40 -16.65
N ILE A 171 16.50 -5.74 -15.75
CA ILE A 171 15.08 -6.00 -15.50
C ILE A 171 14.26 -4.77 -15.92
N THR A 172 13.07 -4.98 -16.48
CA THR A 172 12.16 -3.90 -16.89
C THR A 172 10.91 -3.90 -16.03
N LEU A 173 10.28 -2.73 -15.89
CA LEU A 173 8.98 -2.60 -15.22
C LEU A 173 7.89 -3.44 -15.93
N PRO A 174 6.85 -3.90 -15.19
CA PRO A 174 5.73 -4.61 -15.78
C PRO A 174 4.97 -3.72 -16.78
N GLN A 175 4.39 -4.34 -17.80
CA GLN A 175 3.57 -3.64 -18.79
C GLN A 175 2.12 -3.48 -18.30
N PRO A 176 1.46 -2.36 -18.62
CA PRO A 176 0.04 -2.17 -18.30
C PRO A 176 -0.84 -3.27 -18.88
N VAL A 177 -1.89 -3.64 -18.16
CA VAL A 177 -2.92 -4.55 -18.66
C VAL A 177 -4.05 -3.77 -19.35
N SER A 178 -4.73 -4.40 -20.31
CA SER A 178 -5.77 -3.75 -21.12
C SER A 178 -7.07 -3.46 -20.35
N ASN A 179 -7.32 -4.13 -19.23
CA ASN A 179 -8.60 -4.09 -18.53
C ASN A 179 -8.52 -3.26 -17.24
N ARG A 180 -9.15 -2.08 -17.24
CA ARG A 180 -9.30 -1.23 -16.05
C ARG A 180 -10.57 -1.61 -15.29
N MET A 181 -10.42 -1.89 -14.00
CA MET A 181 -11.54 -2.18 -13.11
C MET A 181 -12.21 -0.89 -12.62
N SER A 182 -13.54 -0.83 -12.73
CA SER A 182 -14.34 0.27 -12.20
C SER A 182 -14.70 0.09 -10.71
N VAL A 183 -15.15 1.17 -10.06
CA VAL A 183 -15.70 1.11 -8.69
C VAL A 183 -16.89 0.13 -8.63
N ARG A 184 -17.75 0.11 -9.66
CA ARG A 184 -18.90 -0.80 -9.76
C ARG A 184 -18.47 -2.27 -9.72
N GLN A 185 -17.45 -2.61 -10.48
CA GLN A 185 -16.92 -3.99 -10.49
C GLN A 185 -16.32 -4.39 -9.14
N ALA A 186 -15.54 -3.49 -8.52
CA ALA A 186 -14.93 -3.74 -7.21
C ALA A 186 -15.96 -3.89 -6.09
N LEU A 187 -17.04 -3.10 -6.14
CA LEU A 187 -18.08 -3.10 -5.10
C LEU A 187 -19.26 -4.02 -5.44
N LYS A 188 -19.16 -4.85 -6.48
CA LYS A 188 -20.21 -5.82 -6.83
C LYS A 188 -20.50 -6.75 -5.64
N GLY A 189 -21.77 -6.85 -5.26
CA GLY A 189 -22.24 -7.73 -4.17
C GLY A 189 -21.98 -7.16 -2.76
N VAL A 190 -21.45 -5.95 -2.62
CA VAL A 190 -21.42 -5.27 -1.31
C VAL A 190 -22.84 -4.83 -0.97
N PRO A 191 -23.43 -5.28 0.15
CA PRO A 191 -24.77 -4.89 0.55
C PRO A 191 -24.80 -3.43 0.99
N ARG A 192 -26.00 -2.88 1.16
CA ARG A 192 -26.17 -1.58 1.81
C ARG A 192 -25.48 -1.59 3.18
N LYS A 193 -24.80 -0.51 3.51
CA LYS A 193 -24.16 -0.37 4.82
C LYS A 193 -25.20 -0.50 5.94
N PRO A 194 -24.99 -1.39 6.92
CA PRO A 194 -25.89 -1.53 8.05
C PRO A 194 -25.94 -0.23 8.88
N THR A 195 -27.09 0.04 9.45
CA THR A 195 -27.27 1.17 10.38
C THR A 195 -26.52 0.95 11.69
N ALA A 196 -26.27 2.02 12.46
CA ALA A 196 -25.64 1.90 13.77
C ALA A 196 -26.41 0.99 14.74
N THR A 197 -27.74 0.88 14.59
CA THR A 197 -28.60 0.01 15.40
C THR A 197 -28.40 -1.46 15.02
N GLU A 198 -28.31 -1.78 13.73
CA GLU A 198 -28.05 -3.13 13.24
C GLU A 198 -26.67 -3.61 13.68
N LEU A 199 -25.64 -2.75 13.59
CA LEU A 199 -24.27 -3.07 14.04
C LEU A 199 -24.16 -3.36 15.55
N ARG A 200 -25.03 -2.79 16.38
CA ARG A 200 -25.05 -3.07 17.82
C ARG A 200 -25.61 -4.46 18.14
N ARG A 201 -26.39 -5.05 17.26
CA ARG A 201 -27.08 -6.33 17.47
C ARG A 201 -26.31 -7.55 16.96
N THR A 202 -25.34 -7.37 16.08
CA THR A 202 -24.62 -8.46 15.45
C THR A 202 -23.11 -8.32 15.74
N PRO A 203 -22.52 -9.29 16.48
CA PRO A 203 -21.07 -9.33 16.63
C PRO A 203 -20.41 -9.59 15.27
N ALA A 204 -19.36 -8.96 15.10
CA ALA A 204 -18.64 -8.81 13.89
C ALA A 204 -17.98 -10.12 13.36
N LYS A 205 -18.27 -10.51 12.11
CA LYS A 205 -17.53 -11.49 11.28
C LYS A 205 -16.90 -10.74 10.13
N GLY A 206 -16.11 -11.32 9.26
CA GLY A 206 -15.28 -10.66 8.23
C GLY A 206 -15.95 -9.58 7.37
N SER A 207 -17.29 -9.56 7.26
CA SER A 207 -18.11 -8.43 6.78
C SER A 207 -18.14 -7.22 7.75
N ASP A 208 -17.51 -7.32 8.90
CA ASP A 208 -17.51 -6.32 9.98
C ASP A 208 -16.80 -5.03 9.62
N LEU A 209 -16.00 -5.10 8.58
CA LEU A 209 -15.41 -3.91 7.99
C LEU A 209 -16.42 -3.05 7.21
N HIS A 210 -17.68 -3.47 7.11
CA HIS A 210 -18.72 -2.62 6.49
C HIS A 210 -19.14 -1.46 7.40
N ILE A 211 -18.14 -0.81 7.98
CA ILE A 211 -18.22 0.28 8.93
C ILE A 211 -17.63 1.55 8.34
N ALA A 212 -18.23 2.69 8.66
CA ALA A 212 -17.72 4.01 8.33
C ALA A 212 -17.97 4.96 9.50
N ARG A 213 -17.45 6.18 9.38
CA ARG A 213 -17.83 7.27 10.29
C ARG A 213 -19.33 7.55 10.14
N ASN A 214 -20.04 7.71 11.26
CA ASN A 214 -21.40 8.21 11.24
C ASN A 214 -21.36 9.73 10.99
N PRO A 215 -21.95 10.23 9.90
CA PRO A 215 -21.98 11.65 9.62
C PRO A 215 -22.90 12.40 10.60
N THR A 216 -22.53 13.63 10.95
CA THR A 216 -23.42 14.54 11.67
C THR A 216 -24.55 15.02 10.73
N PRO A 217 -25.69 15.54 11.27
CA PRO A 217 -26.75 16.10 10.44
C PRO A 217 -26.22 17.12 9.40
N LYS A 218 -25.36 18.05 9.82
CA LYS A 218 -24.70 19.01 8.94
C LYS A 218 -23.83 18.35 7.87
N SER A 219 -23.16 17.24 8.20
CA SER A 219 -22.37 16.50 7.20
C SER A 219 -23.25 15.79 6.18
N LEU A 220 -24.39 15.22 6.63
CA LEU A 220 -25.39 14.61 5.72
C LEU A 220 -25.96 15.62 4.74
N GLU A 221 -26.29 16.81 5.22
CA GLU A 221 -26.78 17.91 4.39
C GLU A 221 -25.76 18.28 3.33
N ARG A 222 -24.48 18.40 3.68
CA ARG A 222 -23.39 18.64 2.74
C ARG A 222 -23.26 17.53 1.71
N TYR A 223 -23.32 16.25 2.13
CA TYR A 223 -23.11 15.12 1.22
C TYR A 223 -24.22 15.04 0.16
N ARG A 224 -25.49 15.33 0.52
CA ARG A 224 -26.64 15.34 -0.41
C ARG A 224 -26.48 16.33 -1.56
N LEU A 225 -25.75 17.41 -1.34
CA LEU A 225 -25.50 18.45 -2.34
C LEU A 225 -24.34 18.13 -3.30
N ILE A 226 -23.62 17.04 -3.08
CA ILE A 226 -22.50 16.63 -3.94
C ILE A 226 -23.01 15.62 -4.98
N PRO A 227 -23.08 15.98 -6.25
CA PRO A 227 -23.52 15.05 -7.29
C PRO A 227 -22.48 13.95 -7.56
N PRO A 228 -22.85 12.85 -8.26
CA PRO A 228 -21.88 11.87 -8.74
C PRO A 228 -20.70 12.53 -9.46
N GLY A 229 -19.46 12.18 -9.09
CA GLY A 229 -18.26 12.82 -9.63
C GLY A 229 -17.97 14.24 -9.14
N GLY A 230 -18.90 14.87 -8.41
CA GLY A 230 -18.77 16.20 -7.84
C GLY A 230 -17.76 16.29 -6.69
N ASN A 231 -17.58 17.50 -6.15
CA ASN A 231 -16.62 17.78 -5.07
C ASN A 231 -17.01 19.05 -4.27
N ARG A 232 -16.09 19.56 -3.46
CA ARG A 232 -16.30 20.76 -2.64
C ARG A 232 -16.82 21.99 -3.39
N PHE A 233 -16.48 22.15 -4.68
CA PHE A 233 -16.92 23.30 -5.46
C PHE A 233 -18.42 23.23 -5.81
N ASP A 234 -18.98 22.01 -5.94
CA ASP A 234 -20.41 21.83 -6.11
C ASP A 234 -21.15 22.25 -4.83
N LEU A 235 -20.61 21.88 -3.65
CA LEU A 235 -21.13 22.35 -2.36
C LEU A 235 -21.06 23.88 -2.25
N GLN A 236 -19.92 24.49 -2.62
CA GLN A 236 -19.75 25.95 -2.57
C GLN A 236 -20.78 26.69 -3.44
N ARG A 237 -21.09 26.15 -4.62
CA ARG A 237 -22.12 26.75 -5.51
C ARG A 237 -23.53 26.56 -4.98
N ALA A 238 -23.83 25.34 -4.50
CA ALA A 238 -25.20 25.00 -4.08
C ALA A 238 -25.57 25.57 -2.70
N ALA A 239 -24.61 25.64 -1.78
CA ALA A 239 -24.85 26.04 -0.39
C ALA A 239 -23.60 26.71 0.24
N PRO A 240 -23.33 27.99 -0.07
CA PRO A 240 -22.19 28.72 0.49
C PRO A 240 -22.16 28.70 2.02
N HIS A 241 -23.33 28.77 2.67
CA HIS A 241 -23.48 28.75 4.14
C HIS A 241 -23.07 27.42 4.81
N LEU A 242 -23.03 26.33 4.07
CA LEU A 242 -22.54 25.02 4.53
C LEU A 242 -21.05 24.83 4.25
N THR A 243 -20.44 25.70 3.48
CA THR A 243 -19.03 25.62 3.12
C THR A 243 -18.17 26.06 4.28
N PRO A 244 -17.12 25.30 4.66
CA PRO A 244 -16.16 25.75 5.67
C PRO A 244 -15.42 27.02 5.24
N ASP A 245 -15.25 27.99 6.15
CA ASP A 245 -14.62 29.30 5.88
C ASP A 245 -13.23 29.18 5.27
N CYS A 246 -12.45 28.16 5.70
CA CYS A 246 -11.12 27.91 5.16
C CYS A 246 -11.13 27.53 3.68
N TRP A 247 -12.27 27.09 3.14
CA TRP A 247 -12.42 26.74 1.71
C TRP A 247 -13.00 27.89 0.88
N ILE A 248 -13.80 28.74 1.48
CA ILE A 248 -14.33 29.96 0.80
C ILE A 248 -13.15 30.80 0.29
N ARG A 249 -12.11 30.93 1.13
CA ARG A 249 -10.88 31.68 0.79
C ARG A 249 -9.96 30.94 -0.20
N LYS A 250 -10.18 29.64 -0.41
CA LYS A 250 -9.34 28.82 -1.30
C LYS A 250 -10.08 28.58 -2.62
N THR A 251 -9.82 29.43 -3.60
CA THR A 251 -10.47 29.38 -4.92
C THR A 251 -9.98 28.27 -5.83
N GLU A 252 -8.75 27.77 -5.61
CA GLU A 252 -8.12 26.75 -6.42
C GLU A 252 -7.67 25.51 -5.62
N GLY A 253 -7.48 24.40 -6.32
CA GLY A 253 -7.01 23.12 -5.74
C GLY A 253 -8.04 22.45 -4.84
N GLY A 254 -7.66 21.32 -4.23
CA GLY A 254 -8.55 20.54 -3.35
C GLY A 254 -9.77 19.96 -4.07
N THR A 255 -9.64 19.65 -5.37
CA THR A 255 -10.70 19.08 -6.22
C THR A 255 -11.16 17.69 -5.80
N ASP A 256 -10.44 17.04 -4.88
CA ASP A 256 -10.84 15.76 -4.30
C ASP A 256 -11.65 15.91 -3.00
N LEU A 257 -11.58 17.08 -2.33
CA LEU A 257 -12.27 17.28 -1.04
C LEU A 257 -13.78 17.19 -1.23
N PHE A 258 -14.45 16.45 -0.32
CA PHE A 258 -15.85 16.05 -0.44
C PHE A 258 -16.18 15.38 -1.79
N GLY A 259 -15.20 14.79 -2.45
CA GLY A 259 -15.44 14.15 -3.73
C GLY A 259 -16.33 12.92 -3.60
N ARG A 260 -17.33 12.81 -4.50
CA ARG A 260 -18.15 11.61 -4.68
C ARG A 260 -17.55 10.75 -5.77
N LEU A 261 -17.45 9.46 -5.53
CA LEU A 261 -16.99 8.50 -6.51
C LEU A 261 -17.99 8.35 -7.66
N LEU A 262 -17.52 7.84 -8.79
CA LEU A 262 -18.32 7.40 -9.92
C LEU A 262 -18.33 5.87 -9.97
N TRP A 263 -19.46 5.29 -10.41
CA TRP A 263 -19.59 3.84 -10.53
C TRP A 263 -18.73 3.23 -11.63
N ASP A 264 -18.71 3.87 -12.80
CA ASP A 264 -18.24 3.25 -14.04
C ASP A 264 -16.79 3.61 -14.40
N GLU A 265 -16.06 4.20 -13.45
CA GLU A 265 -14.65 4.53 -13.55
C GLU A 265 -13.87 3.96 -12.35
N PRO A 266 -12.53 3.81 -12.46
CA PRO A 266 -11.68 3.67 -11.28
C PRO A 266 -11.84 4.91 -10.36
N ALA A 267 -11.73 4.74 -9.06
CA ALA A 267 -11.69 5.88 -8.13
C ALA A 267 -10.62 6.88 -8.58
N ARG A 268 -11.02 8.13 -8.87
CA ARG A 268 -10.13 9.17 -9.43
C ARG A 268 -9.03 9.62 -8.47
N CYS A 269 -9.06 9.16 -7.22
CA CYS A 269 -8.08 9.48 -6.19
C CYS A 269 -7.42 8.22 -5.61
N THR A 270 -6.35 8.41 -4.85
CA THR A 270 -5.77 7.37 -4.02
C THR A 270 -6.61 7.17 -2.76
N ILE A 271 -6.98 5.94 -2.44
CA ILE A 271 -7.54 5.59 -1.13
C ILE A 271 -6.42 5.75 -0.09
N ARG A 272 -6.57 6.73 0.81
CA ARG A 272 -5.57 7.08 1.85
C ARG A 272 -6.09 6.66 3.23
N CYS A 273 -5.24 6.78 4.24
CA CYS A 273 -5.53 6.40 5.64
C CYS A 273 -6.80 7.04 6.24
N GLU A 274 -7.24 8.18 5.72
CA GLU A 274 -8.41 8.92 6.21
C GLU A 274 -9.62 8.84 5.25
N PHE A 275 -9.75 7.77 4.47
CA PHE A 275 -10.84 7.59 3.49
C PHE A 275 -12.25 7.66 4.12
N TYR A 276 -12.38 7.48 5.42
CA TYR A 276 -13.63 7.65 6.16
C TYR A 276 -13.96 9.13 6.46
N LYS A 277 -13.13 10.06 5.99
CA LYS A 277 -13.28 11.52 6.14
C LYS A 277 -13.40 12.17 4.76
N PRO A 278 -14.62 12.40 4.24
CA PRO A 278 -14.80 13.04 2.93
C PRO A 278 -14.13 14.42 2.81
N GLU A 279 -13.99 15.14 3.92
CA GLU A 279 -13.28 16.41 4.00
C GLU A 279 -11.77 16.31 3.66
N LYS A 280 -11.24 15.09 3.55
CA LYS A 280 -9.83 14.82 3.22
C LYS A 280 -9.60 14.30 1.80
N GLY A 281 -10.68 14.00 1.06
CA GLY A 281 -10.53 13.45 -0.29
C GLY A 281 -11.85 13.07 -0.95
N ARG A 282 -11.74 12.34 -2.06
CA ARG A 282 -12.88 11.83 -2.84
C ARG A 282 -13.32 10.47 -2.28
N TYR A 283 -14.05 10.52 -1.18
CA TYR A 283 -14.41 9.34 -0.40
C TYR A 283 -15.90 9.16 -0.15
N LEU A 284 -16.76 10.00 -0.77
CA LEU A 284 -18.20 9.78 -0.74
C LEU A 284 -18.56 8.59 -1.63
N HIS A 285 -19.43 7.71 -1.11
CA HIS A 285 -19.98 6.58 -1.85
C HIS A 285 -20.71 7.07 -3.12
N PRO A 286 -20.67 6.34 -4.24
CA PRO A 286 -21.23 6.83 -5.51
C PRO A 286 -22.72 7.20 -5.46
N SER A 287 -23.54 6.48 -4.67
CA SER A 287 -25.00 6.66 -4.61
C SER A 287 -25.56 6.87 -3.20
N GLU A 288 -24.75 6.74 -2.14
CA GLU A 288 -25.22 6.92 -0.77
C GLU A 288 -24.57 8.17 -0.13
N ASP A 289 -25.30 8.85 0.78
CA ASP A 289 -24.82 10.08 1.43
C ASP A 289 -23.94 9.76 2.65
N ARG A 290 -22.86 9.06 2.39
CA ARG A 290 -21.87 8.63 3.39
C ARG A 290 -20.48 8.48 2.79
N PRO A 291 -19.42 8.48 3.61
CA PRO A 291 -18.11 8.01 3.15
C PRO A 291 -18.15 6.51 2.82
N ILE A 292 -17.20 6.06 2.01
CA ILE A 292 -16.96 4.63 1.80
C ILE A 292 -16.61 3.96 3.12
N THR A 293 -16.96 2.68 3.25
CA THR A 293 -16.65 1.85 4.42
C THR A 293 -15.23 1.30 4.34
N HIS A 294 -14.75 0.72 5.42
CA HIS A 294 -13.45 0.02 5.45
C HIS A 294 -13.44 -1.17 4.48
N TRP A 295 -14.55 -1.91 4.40
CA TRP A 295 -14.67 -3.00 3.44
C TRP A 295 -14.61 -2.52 1.98
N GLU A 296 -15.38 -1.48 1.65
CA GLU A 296 -15.35 -0.87 0.32
C GLU A 296 -13.94 -0.35 -0.02
N ALA A 297 -13.27 0.30 0.94
CA ALA A 297 -11.90 0.77 0.76
C ALA A 297 -10.91 -0.40 0.56
N ALA A 298 -11.05 -1.50 1.31
CA ALA A 298 -10.23 -2.69 1.15
C ALA A 298 -10.42 -3.33 -0.24
N ARG A 299 -11.66 -3.42 -0.74
CA ARG A 299 -11.94 -3.89 -2.10
C ARG A 299 -11.39 -2.96 -3.18
N LEU A 300 -11.48 -1.64 -2.98
CA LEU A 300 -10.85 -0.67 -3.88
C LEU A 300 -9.32 -0.73 -3.85
N GLN A 301 -8.73 -1.28 -2.80
CA GLN A 301 -7.33 -1.66 -2.71
C GLN A 301 -7.06 -3.09 -3.19
N THR A 302 -8.08 -3.81 -3.67
CA THR A 302 -7.99 -5.19 -4.17
C THR A 302 -7.65 -6.25 -3.12
N PHE A 303 -7.88 -5.98 -1.83
CA PHE A 303 -7.83 -7.02 -0.81
C PHE A 303 -9.04 -7.97 -0.94
N PRO A 304 -8.86 -9.27 -0.75
CA PRO A 304 -9.99 -10.21 -0.75
C PRO A 304 -10.82 -10.05 0.52
N ASP A 305 -12.10 -10.42 0.45
CA ASP A 305 -13.03 -10.34 1.59
C ASP A 305 -12.63 -11.25 2.77
N SER A 306 -11.85 -12.29 2.48
CA SER A 306 -11.32 -13.21 3.49
C SER A 306 -10.13 -12.63 4.27
N PHE A 307 -9.59 -11.48 3.87
CA PHE A 307 -8.42 -10.90 4.52
C PHE A 307 -8.76 -10.44 5.94
N LYS A 308 -7.95 -10.86 6.90
CA LYS A 308 -8.19 -10.62 8.33
C LYS A 308 -7.46 -9.37 8.78
N TRP A 309 -8.18 -8.44 9.40
CA TRP A 309 -7.66 -7.17 9.88
C TRP A 309 -7.62 -7.12 11.41
N CYS A 310 -6.60 -6.51 11.97
CA CYS A 310 -6.40 -6.33 13.41
C CYS A 310 -6.22 -4.86 13.77
N GLY A 311 -6.67 -4.51 14.96
CA GLY A 311 -6.56 -3.15 15.50
C GLY A 311 -7.89 -2.40 15.52
N THR A 312 -7.83 -1.14 15.92
CA THR A 312 -9.00 -0.25 15.94
C THR A 312 -9.40 0.16 14.52
N LYS A 313 -10.62 0.69 14.35
CA LYS A 313 -11.10 1.22 13.06
C LYS A 313 -10.10 2.19 12.41
N ILE A 314 -9.48 3.07 13.21
CA ILE A 314 -8.50 4.04 12.73
C ILE A 314 -7.24 3.32 12.27
N ARG A 315 -6.76 2.35 13.05
CA ARG A 315 -5.57 1.57 12.71
C ARG A 315 -5.77 0.73 11.45
N ILE A 316 -6.93 0.10 11.31
CA ILE A 316 -7.31 -0.64 10.09
C ILE A 316 -7.37 0.31 8.87
N ALA A 317 -7.93 1.52 9.02
CA ALA A 317 -7.95 2.49 7.94
C ALA A 317 -6.53 2.92 7.51
N ILE A 318 -5.60 3.04 8.46
CA ILE A 318 -4.19 3.35 8.17
C ILE A 318 -3.55 2.19 7.39
N GLN A 319 -3.78 0.94 7.81
CA GLN A 319 -3.29 -0.25 7.11
C GLN A 319 -3.79 -0.30 5.66
N ILE A 320 -5.10 -0.14 5.45
CA ILE A 320 -5.71 -0.14 4.11
C ILE A 320 -5.12 0.98 3.24
N GLY A 321 -5.03 2.20 3.77
CA GLY A 321 -4.58 3.37 3.01
C GLY A 321 -3.09 3.35 2.65
N ASN A 322 -2.24 2.80 3.53
CA ASN A 322 -0.81 2.68 3.31
C ASN A 322 -0.46 1.51 2.38
N ALA A 323 -1.28 0.48 2.35
CA ALA A 323 -0.96 -0.75 1.63
C ALA A 323 -0.67 -0.52 0.14
N VAL A 324 0.25 -1.32 -0.38
CA VAL A 324 0.35 -1.58 -1.83
C VAL A 324 -0.82 -2.47 -2.22
N PRO A 325 -1.63 -2.11 -3.24
CA PRO A 325 -2.73 -2.97 -3.64
C PRO A 325 -2.25 -4.36 -4.09
N PRO A 326 -2.81 -5.45 -3.55
CA PRO A 326 -2.44 -6.83 -3.92
C PRO A 326 -2.36 -7.10 -5.41
N MET A 327 -3.35 -6.66 -6.20
CA MET A 327 -3.35 -6.83 -7.64
C MET A 327 -2.18 -6.10 -8.32
N PHE A 328 -1.85 -4.89 -7.87
CA PHE A 328 -0.69 -4.15 -8.39
C PHE A 328 0.62 -4.86 -8.06
N ALA A 329 0.77 -5.32 -6.82
CA ALA A 329 1.93 -6.08 -6.36
C ALA A 329 2.06 -7.42 -7.09
N LYS A 330 0.94 -8.08 -7.43
CA LYS A 330 0.94 -9.32 -8.23
C LYS A 330 1.60 -9.11 -9.58
N HIS A 331 1.22 -8.09 -10.34
CA HIS A 331 1.84 -7.82 -11.65
C HIS A 331 3.33 -7.48 -11.55
N ILE A 332 3.74 -6.79 -10.46
CA ILE A 332 5.17 -6.58 -10.20
C ILE A 332 5.86 -7.92 -9.90
N GLY A 333 5.25 -8.76 -9.07
CA GLY A 333 5.77 -10.09 -8.74
C GLY A 333 5.86 -11.01 -9.98
N GLU A 334 4.85 -11.02 -10.82
CA GLU A 334 4.85 -11.79 -12.08
C GLU A 334 6.01 -11.37 -12.98
N ARG A 335 6.31 -10.07 -13.10
CA ARG A 335 7.47 -9.60 -13.87
C ARG A 335 8.80 -10.01 -13.24
N VAL A 336 8.91 -9.94 -11.90
CA VAL A 336 10.10 -10.42 -11.18
C VAL A 336 10.28 -11.92 -11.37
N ARG A 337 9.23 -12.71 -11.24
CA ARG A 337 9.27 -14.16 -11.45
C ARG A 337 9.70 -14.51 -12.86
N GLN A 338 9.09 -13.89 -13.88
CA GLN A 338 9.47 -14.06 -15.26
C GLN A 338 10.97 -13.77 -15.47
N HIS A 339 11.47 -12.69 -14.88
CA HIS A 339 12.90 -12.34 -14.97
C HIS A 339 13.80 -13.40 -14.33
N LEU A 340 13.45 -13.93 -13.15
CA LEU A 340 14.21 -15.01 -12.51
C LEU A 340 14.24 -16.28 -13.39
N GLU A 341 13.12 -16.62 -14.00
CA GLU A 341 12.98 -17.75 -14.93
C GLU A 341 13.78 -17.55 -16.23
N GLU A 342 13.75 -16.33 -16.83
CA GLU A 342 14.54 -15.95 -18.01
C GLU A 342 16.04 -16.14 -17.82
N PHE A 343 16.54 -15.93 -16.59
CA PHE A 343 17.96 -16.11 -16.25
C PHE A 343 18.27 -17.49 -15.64
N GLY A 344 17.32 -18.43 -15.66
CA GLY A 344 17.52 -19.79 -15.12
C GLY A 344 17.88 -19.80 -13.64
N ALA A 345 17.40 -18.81 -12.86
CA ALA A 345 17.72 -18.71 -11.44
C ALA A 345 17.10 -19.87 -10.65
N CYS A 346 17.93 -20.56 -9.84
CA CYS A 346 17.42 -21.55 -8.91
C CYS A 346 16.98 -20.85 -7.61
N PRO A 347 15.83 -21.26 -7.01
CA PRO A 347 15.43 -20.79 -5.69
C PRO A 347 16.48 -21.08 -4.63
N VAL A 348 16.65 -20.18 -3.66
CA VAL A 348 17.51 -20.46 -2.50
C VAL A 348 16.89 -21.57 -1.67
N PRO A 349 17.72 -22.48 -1.08
CA PRO A 349 17.22 -23.53 -0.20
C PRO A 349 16.41 -22.93 0.97
N ALA A 350 15.44 -23.69 1.46
CA ALA A 350 14.72 -23.32 2.69
C ALA A 350 15.70 -23.40 3.88
N HIS A 351 16.08 -22.25 4.42
CA HIS A 351 16.84 -22.16 5.66
C HIS A 351 15.95 -21.59 6.76
N ARG A 352 16.15 -22.07 8.01
CA ARG A 352 15.57 -21.38 9.17
C ARG A 352 16.18 -19.98 9.25
N VAL A 353 15.32 -18.97 9.43
CA VAL A 353 15.76 -17.59 9.63
C VAL A 353 16.57 -17.53 10.93
N ALA A 354 17.89 -17.38 10.81
CA ALA A 354 18.74 -17.13 11.95
C ALA A 354 18.89 -15.62 12.14
N MET A 355 18.57 -15.14 13.34
CA MET A 355 18.95 -13.79 13.77
C MET A 355 20.41 -13.85 14.23
N ALA A 356 21.21 -12.85 13.88
CA ALA A 356 22.65 -12.81 14.21
C ALA A 356 22.97 -12.75 15.72
N SER A 357 22.00 -12.52 16.58
CA SER A 357 22.13 -12.62 18.05
C SER A 357 21.48 -13.91 18.53
N GLY A 358 22.27 -14.89 18.98
CA GLY A 358 21.95 -16.20 19.52
C GLY A 358 20.82 -16.36 20.54
N ARG A 359 19.61 -15.97 20.15
CA ARG A 359 18.35 -16.34 20.79
C ARG A 359 17.52 -17.08 19.75
N GLU A 360 17.56 -18.38 19.78
CA GLU A 360 16.54 -19.24 19.17
C GLU A 360 15.19 -18.80 19.72
N ALA A 361 14.29 -18.42 18.82
CA ALA A 361 12.89 -18.27 19.18
C ALA A 361 12.33 -19.68 19.40
N ALA A 362 11.99 -19.99 20.64
CA ALA A 362 11.30 -21.19 21.06
C ALA A 362 9.86 -21.23 20.56
#